data_9931c2e02fe18f37dc85a244ac10a3c5
#
_entry.id   9931c2e02fe18f37dc85a244ac10a3c5
#
_cell.length_a   1.000
_cell.length_b   1.000
_cell.length_c   1.000
_cell.angle_alpha   90.00
_cell.angle_beta   90.00
_cell.angle_gamma   90.00
#
_symmetry.space_group_name_H-M   'P 1'
#
loop_
_entity.id
_entity.type
_entity.pdbx_description
1 polymer ?
#
loop_
_entity_poly.entity_id
_entity_poly.type
_entity_poly.pdbx_seq_one_letter_code
_entity_poly.pdbx_strand_id
1 'polypeptide(L)'
;MQECVFCGIVDGTLPSFKFFENSEFMAILDKYPNTAGQSLVIPKKHLDSYLFDLSPEYISELMKFTRDTARILEKGLKVLRVHLVIEGMLINHLHAKLYPLQGITEKFQKIETVERVFFTRYPGYLTTLLGPVAGDSELENMRKRIIFGSGKGNIRQMSD
;
A
#
# COMPACT_ATOMS: atom_id res chain seq x y z
N MET A 1 1.19 13.86 -23.67
CA MET A 1 1.42 12.98 -22.50
C MET A 1 0.85 13.70 -21.29
N GLN A 2 0.00 13.05 -20.51
CA GLN A 2 -0.49 13.66 -19.28
C GLN A 2 0.70 13.76 -18.32
N GLU A 3 1.06 14.97 -17.91
CA GLU A 3 2.16 15.17 -16.96
C GLU A 3 1.84 14.48 -15.63
N CYS A 4 2.80 13.72 -15.10
CA CYS A 4 2.61 13.00 -13.85
C CYS A 4 2.47 13.99 -12.69
N VAL A 5 1.34 13.97 -11.99
CA VAL A 5 1.07 14.87 -10.86
C VAL A 5 2.11 14.75 -9.75
N PHE A 6 2.63 13.53 -9.48
CA PHE A 6 3.66 13.36 -8.45
C PHE A 6 5.03 13.89 -8.89
N CYS A 7 5.37 13.81 -10.18
CA CYS A 7 6.56 14.51 -10.68
C CYS A 7 6.43 16.02 -10.48
N GLY A 8 5.27 16.61 -10.80
CA GLY A 8 5.04 18.04 -10.58
C GLY A 8 5.08 18.45 -9.10
N ILE A 9 4.72 17.56 -8.18
CA ILE A 9 4.89 17.77 -6.73
C ILE A 9 6.37 17.71 -6.35
N VAL A 10 7.11 16.75 -6.89
CA VAL A 10 8.54 16.57 -6.58
C VAL A 10 9.38 17.73 -7.06
N ASP A 11 9.13 18.24 -8.26
CA ASP A 11 9.86 19.39 -8.83
C ASP A 11 9.34 20.78 -8.36
N GLY A 12 8.24 20.79 -7.58
CA GLY A 12 7.68 22.01 -6.98
C GLY A 12 6.76 22.80 -7.90
N THR A 13 6.43 22.31 -9.10
CA THR A 13 5.47 22.98 -10.02
C THR A 13 4.03 22.82 -9.54
N LEU A 14 3.75 21.79 -8.73
CA LEU A 14 2.47 21.59 -8.06
C LEU A 14 2.59 21.69 -6.54
N PRO A 15 1.64 22.35 -5.87
CA PRO A 15 1.66 22.48 -4.41
C PRO A 15 1.37 21.16 -3.71
N SER A 16 2.01 20.93 -2.55
CA SER A 16 1.75 19.80 -1.68
C SER A 16 2.02 20.15 -0.22
N PHE A 17 1.47 19.36 0.68
CA PHE A 17 1.73 19.45 2.12
C PHE A 17 2.78 18.42 2.52
N LYS A 18 4.03 18.65 2.13
CA LYS A 18 5.18 17.83 2.50
C LYS A 18 5.52 18.02 3.97
N PHE A 19 5.78 16.92 4.70
CA PHE A 19 6.15 16.95 6.11
C PHE A 19 7.40 16.11 6.46
N PHE A 20 7.86 15.27 5.53
CA PHE A 20 9.09 14.49 5.71
C PHE A 20 9.71 14.15 4.35
N GLU A 21 11.05 14.13 4.26
CA GLU A 21 11.76 13.73 3.02
C GLU A 21 13.21 13.33 3.31
N ASN A 22 13.79 12.60 2.37
CA ASN A 22 15.23 12.37 2.22
C ASN A 22 15.65 12.61 0.76
N SER A 23 16.83 12.13 0.37
CA SER A 23 17.32 12.27 -1.02
C SER A 23 16.42 11.58 -2.06
N GLU A 24 15.76 10.47 -1.71
CA GLU A 24 15.05 9.60 -2.65
C GLU A 24 13.52 9.65 -2.53
N PHE A 25 13.00 9.92 -1.34
CA PHE A 25 11.58 9.85 -1.04
C PHE A 25 11.07 11.12 -0.39
N MET A 26 9.77 11.37 -0.55
CA MET A 26 9.04 12.38 0.21
C MET A 26 7.72 11.84 0.73
N ALA A 27 7.28 12.37 1.87
CA ALA A 27 5.98 12.12 2.46
C ALA A 27 5.14 13.40 2.45
N ILE A 28 3.92 13.28 1.91
CA ILE A 28 2.96 14.39 1.77
C ILE A 28 1.61 13.96 2.34
N LEU A 29 0.79 14.91 2.74
CA LEU A 29 -0.62 14.63 3.02
C LEU A 29 -1.37 14.32 1.72
N ASP A 30 -2.25 13.33 1.77
CA ASP A 30 -3.15 13.04 0.65
C ASP A 30 -4.16 14.19 0.49
N LYS A 31 -4.37 14.65 -0.74
CA LYS A 31 -5.35 15.70 -1.05
C LYS A 31 -6.80 15.20 -0.92
N TYR A 32 -7.01 13.89 -1.03
CA TYR A 32 -8.33 13.25 -0.98
C TYR A 32 -8.37 12.18 0.13
N PRO A 33 -8.18 12.59 1.40
CA PRO A 33 -8.07 11.64 2.49
C PRO A 33 -9.42 11.01 2.84
N ASN A 34 -9.46 9.70 3.12
CA ASN A 34 -10.63 9.02 3.69
C ASN A 34 -10.51 8.83 5.22
N THR A 35 -9.36 9.16 5.79
CA THR A 35 -9.13 9.24 7.24
C THR A 35 -8.20 10.41 7.55
N ALA A 36 -8.36 11.01 8.73
CA ALA A 36 -7.54 12.16 9.13
C ALA A 36 -6.05 11.79 9.15
N GLY A 37 -5.23 12.60 8.46
CA GLY A 37 -3.79 12.38 8.35
C GLY A 37 -3.37 11.31 7.33
N GLN A 38 -4.29 10.84 6.48
CA GLN A 38 -3.89 9.99 5.35
C GLN A 38 -2.76 10.65 4.57
N SER A 39 -1.73 9.88 4.29
CA SER A 39 -0.49 10.39 3.70
C SER A 39 0.00 9.50 2.59
N LEU A 40 0.83 10.07 1.73
CA LEU A 40 1.48 9.37 0.62
C LEU A 40 2.99 9.43 0.82
N VAL A 41 3.67 8.30 0.64
CA VAL A 41 5.11 8.25 0.42
C VAL A 41 5.33 8.05 -1.06
N ILE A 42 6.07 8.96 -1.69
CA ILE A 42 6.36 8.95 -3.12
C ILE A 42 7.87 8.99 -3.37
N PRO A 43 8.40 8.18 -4.29
CA PRO A 43 9.75 8.36 -4.80
C PRO A 43 9.90 9.72 -5.50
N LYS A 44 11.06 10.36 -5.35
CA LYS A 44 11.38 11.58 -6.11
C LYS A 44 11.68 11.27 -7.58
N LYS A 45 12.20 10.06 -7.86
CA LYS A 45 12.34 9.54 -9.21
C LYS A 45 11.00 9.00 -9.70
N HIS A 46 10.62 9.32 -10.93
CA HIS A 46 9.46 8.66 -11.56
C HIS A 46 9.75 7.19 -11.75
N LEU A 47 8.91 6.34 -11.15
CA LEU A 47 8.90 4.90 -11.31
C LEU A 47 7.47 4.45 -11.55
N ASP A 48 7.30 3.47 -12.41
CA ASP A 48 5.99 2.86 -12.63
C ASP A 48 5.40 2.34 -11.32
N SER A 49 4.08 2.36 -11.23
CA SER A 49 3.36 2.13 -9.98
C SER A 49 3.38 0.69 -9.48
N TYR A 50 3.87 -0.28 -10.30
CA TYR A 50 3.87 -1.68 -9.92
C TYR A 50 5.09 -2.03 -9.08
N LEU A 51 4.87 -2.23 -7.78
CA LEU A 51 5.93 -2.46 -6.78
C LEU A 51 6.83 -3.66 -7.14
N PHE A 52 6.26 -4.74 -7.67
CA PHE A 52 6.99 -6.00 -7.84
C PHE A 52 7.91 -6.04 -9.07
N ASP A 53 7.94 -4.98 -9.88
CA ASP A 53 8.94 -4.80 -10.95
C ASP A 53 10.23 -4.14 -10.43
N LEU A 54 10.26 -3.72 -9.17
CA LEU A 54 11.42 -3.07 -8.58
C LEU A 54 12.38 -4.08 -7.94
N SER A 55 13.65 -3.67 -7.79
CA SER A 55 14.63 -4.50 -7.10
C SER A 55 14.30 -4.65 -5.61
N PRO A 56 14.67 -5.79 -4.99
CA PRO A 56 14.48 -6.01 -3.56
C PRO A 56 15.12 -4.92 -2.68
N GLU A 57 16.28 -4.40 -3.09
CA GLU A 57 17.00 -3.33 -2.40
C GLU A 57 16.18 -2.05 -2.39
N TYR A 58 15.61 -1.67 -3.55
CA TYR A 58 14.78 -0.48 -3.65
C TYR A 58 13.50 -0.61 -2.82
N ILE A 59 12.85 -1.78 -2.87
CA ILE A 59 11.68 -2.08 -2.03
C ILE A 59 12.04 -1.94 -0.55
N SER A 60 13.21 -2.44 -0.15
CA SER A 60 13.69 -2.32 1.23
C SER A 60 13.86 -0.86 1.67
N GLU A 61 14.46 -0.01 0.84
CA GLU A 61 14.64 1.42 1.14
C GLU A 61 13.29 2.17 1.20
N LEU A 62 12.38 1.88 0.27
CA LEU A 62 11.02 2.42 0.31
C LEU A 62 10.32 2.04 1.62
N MET A 63 10.43 0.77 2.04
CA MET A 63 9.77 0.29 3.27
C MET A 63 10.39 0.88 4.54
N LYS A 64 11.70 1.10 4.57
CA LYS A 64 12.37 1.82 5.68
C LYS A 64 11.83 3.24 5.82
N PHE A 65 11.82 4.00 4.74
CA PHE A 65 11.30 5.37 4.73
C PHE A 65 9.80 5.41 5.09
N THR A 66 9.01 4.48 4.56
CA THR A 66 7.58 4.35 4.86
C THR A 66 7.33 4.06 6.35
N ARG A 67 8.13 3.17 6.94
CA ARG A 67 8.10 2.89 8.38
C ARG A 67 8.39 4.14 9.21
N ASP A 68 9.40 4.91 8.84
CA ASP A 68 9.76 6.11 9.58
C ASP A 68 8.69 7.20 9.45
N THR A 69 8.09 7.33 8.26
CA THR A 69 6.92 8.17 8.02
C THR A 69 5.73 7.75 8.91
N ALA A 70 5.45 6.44 9.00
CA ALA A 70 4.39 5.92 9.86
C ALA A 70 4.63 6.28 11.35
N ARG A 71 5.88 6.21 11.82
CA ARG A 71 6.24 6.62 13.19
C ARG A 71 6.03 8.12 13.46
N ILE A 72 6.29 8.95 12.45
CA ILE A 72 5.98 10.39 12.53
C ILE A 72 4.47 10.61 12.67
N LEU A 73 3.67 9.90 11.86
CA LEU A 73 2.20 9.98 11.93
C LEU A 73 1.67 9.47 13.27
N GLU A 74 2.13 8.31 13.75
CA GLU A 74 1.75 7.77 15.06
C GLU A 74 1.97 8.79 16.18
N LYS A 75 3.16 9.40 16.21
CA LYS A 75 3.52 10.38 17.23
C LYS A 75 2.75 11.70 17.09
N GLY A 76 2.68 12.24 15.87
CA GLY A 76 2.07 13.53 15.58
C GLY A 76 0.55 13.54 15.76
N LEU A 77 -0.11 12.46 15.34
CA LEU A 77 -1.57 12.33 15.42
C LEU A 77 -2.04 11.61 16.69
N LYS A 78 -1.10 11.10 17.52
CA LYS A 78 -1.40 10.29 18.71
C LYS A 78 -2.24 9.05 18.40
N VAL A 79 -2.04 8.45 17.24
CA VAL A 79 -2.69 7.19 16.84
C VAL A 79 -1.78 6.02 17.17
N LEU A 80 -2.37 4.86 17.47
CA LEU A 80 -1.63 3.67 17.88
C LEU A 80 -1.18 2.79 16.72
N ARG A 81 -1.74 3.03 15.53
CA ARG A 81 -1.48 2.20 14.35
C ARG A 81 -1.69 2.97 13.05
N VAL A 82 -0.83 2.69 12.08
CA VAL A 82 -0.94 3.16 10.70
C VAL A 82 -0.93 1.95 9.78
N HIS A 83 -1.85 1.88 8.85
CA HIS A 83 -1.87 0.85 7.81
C HIS A 83 -1.22 1.34 6.54
N LEU A 84 -0.69 0.40 5.76
CA LEU A 84 -0.01 0.64 4.50
C LEU A 84 -0.75 -0.08 3.36
N VAL A 85 -0.95 0.63 2.26
CA VAL A 85 -1.42 0.07 0.99
C VAL A 85 -0.56 0.62 -0.13
N ILE A 86 -0.11 -0.25 -1.04
CA ILE A 86 0.55 0.14 -2.29
C ILE A 86 -0.37 -0.30 -3.42
N GLU A 87 -0.96 0.67 -4.08
CA GLU A 87 -1.88 0.50 -5.20
C GLU A 87 -1.59 1.64 -6.19
N GLY A 88 -1.64 1.42 -7.47
CA GLY A 88 -1.15 2.37 -8.45
C GLY A 88 -1.99 2.51 -9.71
N MET A 89 -3.25 2.06 -9.70
CA MET A 89 -4.07 2.03 -10.92
C MET A 89 -4.63 3.40 -11.31
N LEU A 90 -4.63 4.39 -10.41
CA LEU A 90 -5.10 5.74 -10.71
C LEU A 90 -3.97 6.63 -11.25
N ILE A 91 -2.79 6.53 -10.67
CA ILE A 91 -1.61 7.33 -11.05
C ILE A 91 -0.44 6.37 -11.24
N ASN A 92 0.09 6.32 -12.47
CA ASN A 92 1.27 5.50 -12.78
C ASN A 92 2.55 6.19 -12.32
N HIS A 93 2.72 6.29 -11.02
CA HIS A 93 3.91 6.67 -10.31
C HIS A 93 3.85 5.96 -8.96
N LEU A 94 4.88 5.20 -8.62
CA LEU A 94 4.92 4.43 -7.38
C LEU A 94 4.57 5.31 -6.18
N HIS A 95 3.68 4.84 -5.35
CA HIS A 95 3.35 5.51 -4.11
C HIS A 95 2.79 4.53 -3.07
N ALA A 96 3.12 4.77 -1.83
CA ALA A 96 2.59 4.04 -0.68
C ALA A 96 1.61 4.93 0.08
N LYS A 97 0.39 4.44 0.29
CA LYS A 97 -0.67 5.13 1.04
C LYS A 97 -0.63 4.71 2.49
N LEU A 98 -0.55 5.66 3.39
CA LEU A 98 -0.53 5.46 4.83
C LEU A 98 -1.86 5.92 5.45
N TYR A 99 -2.51 5.04 6.19
CA TYR A 99 -3.81 5.24 6.80
C TYR A 99 -3.70 5.20 8.32
N PRO A 100 -3.66 6.36 9.01
CA PRO A 100 -3.75 6.41 10.47
C PRO A 100 -5.10 5.90 10.95
N LEU A 101 -5.10 4.92 11.86
CA LEU A 101 -6.34 4.38 12.40
C LEU A 101 -6.82 5.24 13.55
N GLN A 102 -7.90 5.98 13.33
CA GLN A 102 -8.53 6.82 14.35
C GLN A 102 -9.42 5.99 15.29
N GLY A 103 -9.47 6.36 16.55
CA GLY A 103 -10.44 5.81 17.51
C GLY A 103 -10.11 4.44 18.08
N ILE A 104 -8.96 3.82 17.73
CA ILE A 104 -8.51 2.59 18.39
C ILE A 104 -7.80 2.93 19.71
N THR A 105 -8.04 2.12 20.74
CA THR A 105 -7.52 2.34 22.10
C THR A 105 -6.36 1.43 22.48
N GLU A 106 -6.10 0.39 21.68
CA GLU A 106 -5.03 -0.59 21.88
C GLU A 106 -4.28 -0.84 20.57
N LYS A 107 -3.00 -1.24 20.65
CA LYS A 107 -2.21 -1.61 19.45
C LYS A 107 -2.82 -2.76 18.65
N PHE A 108 -3.48 -3.67 19.32
CA PHE A 108 -4.30 -4.71 18.73
C PHE A 108 -5.67 -4.69 19.41
N GLN A 109 -6.68 -4.42 18.62
CA GLN A 109 -8.08 -4.44 19.04
C GLN A 109 -8.86 -5.19 17.96
N LYS A 110 -9.59 -6.24 18.35
CA LYS A 110 -10.44 -6.95 17.39
C LYS A 110 -11.63 -6.06 17.06
N ILE A 111 -11.64 -5.55 15.82
CA ILE A 111 -12.74 -4.79 15.24
C ILE A 111 -13.17 -5.53 13.98
N GLU A 112 -14.41 -5.95 13.92
CA GLU A 112 -14.95 -6.71 12.80
C GLU A 112 -16.28 -6.10 12.34
N THR A 113 -16.42 -5.94 11.03
CA THR A 113 -17.71 -5.62 10.41
C THR A 113 -18.42 -6.90 9.97
N VAL A 114 -19.75 -6.83 9.88
CA VAL A 114 -20.57 -7.93 9.33
C VAL A 114 -20.61 -7.91 7.80
N GLU A 115 -20.17 -6.84 7.18
CA GLU A 115 -20.13 -6.74 5.72
C GLU A 115 -19.15 -7.74 5.13
N ARG A 116 -19.53 -8.33 4.00
CA ARG A 116 -18.71 -9.28 3.22
C ARG A 116 -18.71 -8.84 1.77
N VAL A 117 -17.53 -8.84 1.17
CA VAL A 117 -17.34 -8.36 -0.22
C VAL A 117 -16.47 -9.34 -1.00
N PHE A 118 -16.89 -9.64 -2.23
CA PHE A 118 -16.09 -10.42 -3.19
C PHE A 118 -16.18 -9.79 -4.57
N PHE A 119 -15.03 -9.52 -5.17
CA PHE A 119 -14.95 -8.95 -6.50
C PHE A 119 -14.42 -9.98 -7.50
N THR A 120 -15.16 -10.26 -8.55
CA THR A 120 -14.69 -11.10 -9.68
C THR A 120 -13.77 -10.33 -10.61
N ARG A 121 -13.80 -9.00 -10.57
CA ARG A 121 -12.95 -8.07 -11.32
C ARG A 121 -12.57 -6.92 -10.42
N TYR A 122 -11.43 -6.30 -10.68
CA TYR A 122 -10.98 -5.12 -9.94
C TYR A 122 -12.00 -3.97 -10.09
N PRO A 123 -12.58 -3.48 -9.00
CA PRO A 123 -13.65 -2.46 -9.03
C PRO A 123 -13.11 -1.02 -9.04
N GLY A 124 -11.78 -0.82 -9.08
CA GLY A 124 -11.14 0.49 -8.98
C GLY A 124 -10.62 0.83 -7.58
N TYR A 125 -10.75 -0.08 -6.62
CA TYR A 125 -10.22 0.09 -5.26
C TYR A 125 -9.94 -1.26 -4.60
N LEU A 126 -9.16 -1.23 -3.51
CA LEU A 126 -8.93 -2.37 -2.62
C LEU A 126 -9.76 -2.20 -1.34
N THR A 127 -10.13 -3.30 -0.73
CA THR A 127 -10.84 -3.30 0.56
C THR A 127 -10.23 -4.31 1.52
N THR A 128 -10.33 -4.03 2.81
CA THR A 128 -9.98 -4.94 3.91
C THR A 128 -11.20 -5.66 4.46
N LEU A 129 -12.38 -5.46 3.87
CA LEU A 129 -13.58 -6.23 4.21
C LEU A 129 -13.35 -7.70 3.90
N LEU A 130 -13.83 -8.56 4.79
CA LEU A 130 -13.76 -10.01 4.56
C LEU A 130 -14.68 -10.41 3.42
N GLY A 131 -14.24 -11.40 2.64
CA GLY A 131 -15.10 -12.08 1.68
C GLY A 131 -16.03 -13.11 2.35
N PRO A 132 -16.98 -13.69 1.60
CA PRO A 132 -17.69 -14.88 2.05
C PRO A 132 -16.70 -16.03 2.27
N VAL A 133 -17.07 -16.99 3.14
CA VAL A 133 -16.25 -18.17 3.38
C VAL A 133 -16.13 -18.99 2.10
N ALA A 134 -14.92 -19.25 1.65
CA ALA A 134 -14.65 -20.11 0.51
C ALA A 134 -14.65 -21.59 0.95
N GLY A 135 -15.15 -22.47 0.09
CA GLY A 135 -15.14 -23.92 0.36
C GLY A 135 -13.74 -24.52 0.18
N ASP A 136 -13.41 -25.57 0.94
CA ASP A 136 -12.11 -26.24 0.90
C ASP A 136 -11.74 -26.73 -0.52
N SER A 137 -12.70 -27.26 -1.25
CA SER A 137 -12.51 -27.72 -2.64
C SER A 137 -12.19 -26.56 -3.59
N GLU A 138 -12.79 -25.39 -3.39
CA GLU A 138 -12.54 -24.18 -4.15
C GLU A 138 -11.10 -23.67 -3.90
N LEU A 139 -10.72 -23.61 -2.61
CA LEU A 139 -9.37 -23.21 -2.20
C LEU A 139 -8.30 -24.17 -2.75
N GLU A 140 -8.54 -25.49 -2.68
CA GLU A 140 -7.62 -26.49 -3.20
C GLU A 140 -7.48 -26.39 -4.75
N ASN A 141 -8.57 -26.17 -5.45
CA ASN A 141 -8.54 -25.97 -6.90
C ASN A 141 -7.77 -24.69 -7.27
N MET A 142 -7.98 -23.61 -6.52
CA MET A 142 -7.24 -22.36 -6.72
C MET A 142 -5.75 -22.56 -6.42
N ARG A 143 -5.40 -23.24 -5.33
CA ARG A 143 -4.02 -23.60 -5.00
C ARG A 143 -3.33 -24.35 -6.16
N LYS A 144 -3.98 -25.35 -6.72
CA LYS A 144 -3.46 -26.10 -7.86
C LYS A 144 -3.23 -25.20 -9.08
N ARG A 145 -4.19 -24.33 -9.41
CA ARG A 145 -4.07 -23.37 -10.53
C ARG A 145 -2.85 -22.46 -10.36
N ILE A 146 -2.63 -21.92 -9.16
CA ILE A 146 -1.49 -21.05 -8.86
C ILE A 146 -0.17 -21.82 -9.05
N ILE A 147 -0.06 -23.01 -8.52
CA ILE A 147 1.17 -23.80 -8.59
C ILE A 147 1.47 -24.21 -10.03
N PHE A 148 0.50 -24.76 -10.75
CA PHE A 148 0.70 -25.23 -12.13
C PHE A 148 0.85 -24.07 -13.12
N GLY A 149 0.09 -23.00 -12.94
CA GLY A 149 0.18 -21.80 -13.78
C GLY A 149 1.50 -21.05 -13.65
N SER A 150 2.18 -21.16 -12.51
CA SER A 150 3.50 -20.54 -12.28
C SER A 150 4.67 -21.29 -12.93
N GLY A 151 4.43 -22.44 -13.59
CA GLY A 151 5.50 -23.29 -14.13
C GLY A 151 6.40 -23.96 -13.08
N LYS A 152 6.14 -23.70 -11.79
CA LYS A 152 6.86 -24.25 -10.65
C LYS A 152 6.16 -25.50 -10.13
N GLY A 153 6.12 -26.57 -10.92
CA GLY A 153 5.60 -27.88 -10.51
C GLY A 153 6.36 -28.56 -9.38
N ASN A 154 7.35 -27.89 -8.80
CA ASN A 154 8.11 -28.34 -7.64
C ASN A 154 8.37 -27.14 -6.71
N ILE A 155 7.44 -26.84 -5.81
CA ILE A 155 7.78 -26.06 -4.63
C ILE A 155 8.49 -27.00 -3.66
N ARG A 156 9.74 -27.33 -3.95
CA ARG A 156 10.70 -27.78 -2.95
C ARG A 156 11.41 -26.54 -2.41
N GLN A 157 11.06 -26.21 -1.18
CA GLN A 157 11.87 -25.49 -0.18
C GLN A 157 12.57 -24.21 -0.69
N MET A 158 11.94 -23.08 -0.46
CA MET A 158 12.67 -21.88 -0.11
C MET A 158 12.90 -21.95 1.41
N SER A 159 13.83 -22.80 1.81
CA SER A 159 14.46 -22.76 3.13
C SER A 159 15.86 -22.21 2.93
N ASP A 160 16.19 -21.24 3.75
CA ASP A 160 17.40 -20.53 4.08
C ASP A 160 17.59 -19.18 3.42
#